data_ff1c1a66317f6a5602d60e3a6732c6af
#
_entry.id   ff1c1a66317f6a5602d60e3a6732c6af
#
_cell.length_a   1.000
_cell.length_b   1.000
_cell.length_c   1.000
_cell.angle_alpha   90.00
_cell.angle_beta   90.00
_cell.angle_gamma   90.00
#
_symmetry.space_group_name_H-M   'P 1'
#
loop_
_entity.id
_entity.type
_entity.pdbx_description
1 polymer ?
#
loop_
_entity_poly.entity_id
_entity_poly.type
_entity_poly.pdbx_seq_one_letter_code
_entity_poly.pdbx_strand_id
1 'polypeptide(L)' 'MPLKLTLKPHERVIIGGAVVTNGPSSSHLLIENNVPILRQSDI' A
#
# COMPACT_ATOMS: atom_id res chain seq x y z
N MET A 1 -6.45 9.83 -11.10
CA MET A 1 -7.59 9.18 -10.45
C MET A 1 -7.13 8.55 -9.14
N PRO A 2 -7.90 8.70 -8.08
CA PRO A 2 -7.52 8.08 -6.82
C PRO A 2 -7.61 6.56 -6.88
N LEU A 3 -6.68 5.91 -6.23
CA LEU A 3 -6.64 4.46 -6.12
C LEU A 3 -6.88 4.07 -4.67
N LYS A 4 -7.89 3.24 -4.44
CA LYS A 4 -8.17 2.73 -3.10
C LYS A 4 -7.36 1.48 -2.86
N LEU A 5 -6.57 1.48 -1.79
CA LEU A 5 -5.68 0.39 -1.46
C LEU A 5 -6.04 -0.16 -0.09
N THR A 6 -6.28 -1.46 0.00
CA THR A 6 -6.58 -2.11 1.27
C THR A 6 -5.37 -2.92 1.69
N LEU A 7 -4.88 -2.67 2.90
CA LEU A 7 -3.71 -3.34 3.44
C LEU A 7 -4.13 -4.30 4.55
N LYS A 8 -3.61 -5.51 4.48
CA LYS A 8 -3.79 -6.49 5.54
C LYS A 8 -2.86 -6.17 6.71
N PRO A 9 -3.11 -6.74 7.89
CA PRO A 9 -2.20 -6.52 9.02
C PRO A 9 -0.78 -6.93 8.65
N HIS A 10 0.17 -6.08 8.99
CA HIS A 10 1.61 -6.28 8.77
C HIS A 10 2.00 -6.42 7.31
N GLU A 11 1.11 -6.06 6.40
CA GLU A 11 1.41 -6.11 4.98
C GLU A 11 2.41 -5.01 4.63
N ARG A 12 3.33 -5.32 3.72
CA ARG A 12 4.32 -4.36 3.24
C ARG A 12 4.03 -4.01 1.79
N VAL A 13 4.16 -2.74 1.48
CA VAL A 13 3.88 -2.25 0.13
C VAL A 13 4.90 -1.16 -0.21
N ILE A 14 5.25 -1.05 -1.48
CA ILE A 14 6.14 0.00 -1.95
C ILE A 14 5.30 1.00 -2.74
N ILE A 15 5.27 2.25 -2.27
CA ILE A 15 4.50 3.31 -2.89
C ILE A 15 5.46 4.41 -3.32
N GLY A 16 5.61 4.59 -4.65
CA GLY A 16 6.49 5.62 -5.18
C GLY A 16 7.92 5.52 -4.69
N GLY A 17 8.42 4.31 -4.46
CA GLY A 17 9.76 4.09 -3.96
C GLY A 17 9.86 4.05 -2.44
N ALA A 18 8.79 4.38 -1.72
CA ALA A 18 8.80 4.32 -0.25
C ALA A 18 8.29 2.97 0.22
N VAL A 19 9.01 2.34 1.14
CA VAL A 19 8.58 1.08 1.74
C VAL A 19 7.65 1.39 2.91
N VAL A 20 6.41 0.92 2.81
CA VAL A 20 5.39 1.18 3.82
C VAL A 20 4.96 -0.14 4.42
N THR A 21 5.01 -0.25 5.75
CA THR A 21 4.57 -1.44 6.47
C THR A 21 3.33 -1.10 7.26
N ASN A 22 2.27 -1.90 7.07
CA ASN A 22 1.03 -1.70 7.80
C ASN A 22 1.20 -2.15 9.25
N GLY A 23 0.38 -1.57 10.13
CA GLY A 23 0.36 -1.95 11.52
C GLY A 23 -0.40 -3.26 11.76
N PRO A 24 -0.80 -3.51 13.00
CA PRO A 24 -1.44 -4.79 13.36
C PRO A 24 -2.89 -4.93 12.93
N SER A 25 -3.48 -3.89 12.36
CA SER A 25 -4.88 -3.91 11.90
C SER A 25 -4.95 -3.61 10.42
N SER A 26 -6.00 -4.11 9.76
CA SER A 26 -6.26 -3.76 8.36
C SER A 26 -6.42 -2.26 8.21
N SER A 27 -5.96 -1.73 7.09
CA SER A 27 -6.03 -0.30 6.82
C SER A 27 -6.47 -0.05 5.38
N HIS A 28 -7.07 1.11 5.17
CA HIS A 28 -7.47 1.56 3.84
C HIS A 28 -6.71 2.85 3.53
N LEU A 29 -6.11 2.89 2.36
CA LEU A 29 -5.38 4.06 1.89
C LEU A 29 -6.00 4.54 0.60
N LEU A 30 -6.00 5.85 0.42
CA LEU A 30 -6.43 6.46 -0.84
C LEU A 30 -5.22 7.14 -1.45
N ILE A 31 -4.78 6.62 -2.59
CA ILE A 31 -3.63 7.17 -3.30
C ILE A 31 -4.18 8.13 -4.36
N GLU A 32 -3.91 9.40 -4.18
CA GLU A 32 -4.46 10.42 -5.07
C GLU A 32 -3.53 10.77 -6.22
N ASN A 33 -2.25 10.51 -6.04
CA ASN A 33 -1.28 10.77 -7.10
C ASN A 33 -1.04 9.52 -7.92
N ASN A 34 -0.62 9.71 -9.16
CA ASN A 34 -0.28 8.61 -10.02
C ASN A 34 1.16 8.17 -9.72
N VAL A 35 1.32 7.16 -8.89
CA VAL A 35 2.63 6.63 -8.50
C VAL A 35 2.63 5.11 -8.64
N PRO A 36 3.81 4.50 -8.90
CA PRO A 36 3.89 3.04 -8.94
C PRO A 36 3.70 2.44 -7.56
N ILE A 37 2.94 1.35 -7.50
CA ILE A 37 2.63 0.65 -6.26
C ILE A 37 2.94 -0.82 -6.46
N LEU A 38 3.76 -1.38 -5.58
CA LEU A 38 4.12 -2.79 -5.60
C LEU A 38 3.80 -3.41 -4.26
N ARG A 39 3.13 -4.55 -4.29
CA ARG A 39 2.80 -5.30 -3.09
C ARG A 39 3.78 -6.45 -2.92
N GLN A 40 4.32 -6.57 -1.74
CA GLN A 40 5.27 -7.65 -1.47
C GLN A 40 4.61 -9.02 -1.57
N SER A 41 3.34 -9.11 -1.20
CA SER A 41 2.61 -10.37 -1.24
C SER A 41 2.41 -10.90 -2.66
N ASP A 42 2.68 -10.09 -3.67
CA ASP A 42 2.54 -10.50 -5.07
C ASP A 42 3.80 -11.16 -5.62
N ILE A 43 4.81 -11.29 -4.83
CA ILE A 43 6.08 -11.89 -5.24
C ILE A 43 6.01 -13.41 -5.24
#